data_1df07e600da59b737e5f007c4c07cc6c
#
_entry.id   1df07e600da59b737e5f007c4c07cc6c
#
_cell.length_a   1.000
_cell.length_b   1.000
_cell.length_c   1.000
_cell.angle_alpha   90.00
_cell.angle_beta   90.00
_cell.angle_gamma   90.00
#
_symmetry.space_group_name_H-M   'P 1'
#
loop_
_entity.id
_entity.type
_entity.pdbx_description
1 polymer ?
#
loop_
_entity_poly.entity_id
_entity_poly.type
_entity_poly.pdbx_seq_one_letter_code
_entity_poly.pdbx_strand_id
1 'polypeptide(L)'
;KLDIRDGVKSKFYYNMLNLCESAGEKLLVFSQYLLPLKYLERLTMKWKGWSLGREIFVISGESSSEQREWSMEKFNNSPDARVFFGSIKACGEGISLVGASRIIILDVHLNPSVTRQAIGRAFRPGQMKKVFVYRLVSADSPEEEDHNTCFKKELISKMWFEWNEYCGDRAFEVEAVEVKECGDLFLESPLLGEDVKALYK
;
A
#
# COMPACT_ATOMS: atom_id res chain seq x y z
N LYS A 1 -0.85 17.13 -19.24
CA LYS A 1 -0.84 17.92 -17.98
C LYS A 1 -1.16 16.98 -16.84
N LEU A 2 -0.23 16.80 -15.91
CA LEU A 2 -0.47 15.93 -14.74
C LEU A 2 -1.42 16.66 -13.77
N ASP A 3 -2.57 16.09 -13.51
CA ASP A 3 -3.55 16.60 -12.56
C ASP A 3 -4.03 15.49 -11.62
N ILE A 4 -4.04 15.76 -10.32
CA ILE A 4 -4.48 14.81 -9.30
C ILE A 4 -5.96 14.46 -9.42
N ARG A 5 -6.74 15.35 -10.04
CA ARG A 5 -8.18 15.16 -10.23
C ARG A 5 -8.52 14.13 -11.30
N ASP A 6 -7.53 13.73 -12.12
CA ASP A 6 -7.74 12.80 -13.23
C ASP A 6 -7.82 11.32 -12.78
N GLY A 7 -7.69 11.05 -11.46
CA GLY A 7 -7.80 9.69 -10.95
C GLY A 7 -8.09 9.58 -9.45
N VAL A 8 -9.12 8.81 -9.10
CA VAL A 8 -9.54 8.60 -7.70
C VAL A 8 -8.40 8.01 -6.85
N LYS A 9 -7.69 7.02 -7.36
CA LYS A 9 -6.54 6.41 -6.66
C LYS A 9 -5.40 7.40 -6.44
N SER A 10 -5.16 8.30 -7.40
CA SER A 10 -4.15 9.37 -7.27
C SER A 10 -4.54 10.40 -6.21
N LYS A 11 -5.82 10.75 -6.14
CA LYS A 11 -6.36 11.63 -5.11
C LYS A 11 -6.26 10.99 -3.72
N PHE A 12 -6.65 9.73 -3.60
CA PHE A 12 -6.50 8.97 -2.35
C PHE A 12 -5.04 8.93 -1.89
N TYR A 13 -4.12 8.56 -2.78
CA TYR A 13 -2.69 8.56 -2.50
C TYR A 13 -2.20 9.92 -1.98
N TYR A 14 -2.53 11.00 -2.67
CA TYR A 14 -2.08 12.33 -2.30
C TYR A 14 -2.61 12.78 -0.94
N ASN A 15 -3.88 12.52 -0.67
CA ASN A 15 -4.49 12.83 0.63
C ASN A 15 -3.88 11.99 1.76
N MET A 16 -3.64 10.69 1.52
CA MET A 16 -2.94 9.81 2.46
C MET A 16 -1.52 10.32 2.74
N LEU A 17 -0.80 10.75 1.71
CA LEU A 17 0.54 11.31 1.85
C LEU A 17 0.54 12.56 2.73
N ASN A 18 -0.43 13.45 2.57
CA ASN A 18 -0.58 14.63 3.41
C ASN A 18 -0.85 14.29 4.87
N LEU A 19 -1.70 13.29 5.12
CA LEU A 19 -1.98 12.80 6.47
C LEU A 19 -0.74 12.17 7.11
N CYS A 20 0.01 11.37 6.37
CA CYS A 20 1.28 10.79 6.82
C CYS A 20 2.30 11.88 7.17
N GLU A 21 2.45 12.90 6.32
CA GLU A 21 3.35 14.01 6.56
C GLU A 21 2.98 14.75 7.86
N SER A 22 1.70 15.04 8.05
CA SER A 22 1.21 15.72 9.25
C SER A 22 1.40 14.90 10.52
N ALA A 23 1.32 13.58 10.44
CA ALA A 23 1.49 12.65 11.56
C ALA A 23 2.94 12.20 11.78
N GLY A 24 3.88 12.61 10.92
CA GLY A 24 5.26 12.14 10.97
C GLY A 24 5.43 10.65 10.63
N GLU A 25 4.51 10.11 9.83
CA GLU A 25 4.57 8.73 9.34
C GLU A 25 5.13 8.67 7.92
N LYS A 26 5.67 7.50 7.54
CA LYS A 26 6.18 7.25 6.19
C LYS A 26 5.26 6.31 5.45
N LEU A 27 5.14 6.53 4.14
CA LEU A 27 4.22 5.83 3.25
C LEU A 27 4.98 4.93 2.27
N LEU A 28 4.52 3.68 2.14
CA LEU A 28 4.91 2.78 1.04
C LEU A 28 3.81 2.74 0.00
N VAL A 29 4.19 2.73 -1.25
CA VAL A 29 3.26 2.58 -2.38
C VAL A 29 3.76 1.46 -3.29
N PHE A 30 2.97 0.40 -3.39
CA PHE A 30 3.27 -0.75 -4.22
C PHE A 30 2.32 -0.87 -5.42
N SER A 31 2.87 -1.30 -6.54
CA SER A 31 2.13 -1.70 -7.73
C SER A 31 2.89 -2.81 -8.46
N GLN A 32 2.17 -3.68 -9.17
CA GLN A 32 2.78 -4.61 -10.12
C GLN A 32 3.22 -3.92 -11.42
N TYR A 33 2.73 -2.70 -11.66
CA TYR A 33 2.99 -1.93 -12.87
C TYR A 33 3.89 -0.72 -12.59
N LEU A 34 4.83 -0.44 -13.47
CA LEU A 34 5.76 0.69 -13.32
C LEU A 34 5.12 2.04 -13.67
N LEU A 35 4.19 2.08 -14.63
CA LEU A 35 3.59 3.33 -15.09
C LEU A 35 2.83 4.09 -14.01
N PRO A 36 1.95 3.46 -13.21
CA PRO A 36 1.31 4.13 -12.09
C PRO A 36 2.30 4.69 -11.06
N LEU A 37 3.36 3.94 -10.75
CA LEU A 37 4.39 4.39 -9.81
C LEU A 37 5.14 5.61 -10.34
N LYS A 38 5.58 5.59 -11.60
CA LYS A 38 6.22 6.75 -12.25
C LYS A 38 5.31 7.97 -12.33
N TYR A 39 4.02 7.75 -12.55
CA TYR A 39 3.04 8.82 -12.54
C TYR A 39 2.95 9.49 -11.17
N LEU A 40 2.77 8.70 -10.11
CA LEU A 40 2.69 9.21 -8.74
C LEU A 40 3.99 9.85 -8.27
N GLU A 41 5.14 9.30 -8.64
CA GLU A 41 6.46 9.90 -8.38
C GLU A 41 6.53 11.32 -8.96
N ARG A 42 6.25 11.48 -10.27
CA ARG A 42 6.25 12.78 -10.95
C ARG A 42 5.23 13.74 -10.38
N LEU A 43 4.04 13.24 -10.02
CA LEU A 43 3.00 14.02 -9.39
C LEU A 43 3.49 14.57 -8.04
N THR A 44 4.10 13.72 -7.23
CA THR A 44 4.65 14.08 -5.92
C THR A 44 5.75 15.13 -6.03
N MET A 45 6.70 14.93 -6.93
CA MET A 45 7.77 15.91 -7.20
C MET A 45 7.19 17.27 -7.60
N LYS A 46 6.18 17.26 -8.47
CA LYS A 46 5.54 18.49 -8.94
C LYS A 46 4.78 19.22 -7.83
N TRP A 47 4.01 18.49 -7.03
CA TRP A 47 3.09 19.11 -6.05
C TRP A 47 3.77 19.45 -4.73
N LYS A 48 4.74 18.65 -4.30
CA LYS A 48 5.46 18.83 -3.05
C LYS A 48 6.80 19.56 -3.20
N GLY A 49 7.34 19.61 -4.41
CA GLY A 49 8.70 20.10 -4.64
C GLY A 49 9.78 19.19 -4.03
N TRP A 50 9.44 17.94 -3.75
CA TRP A 50 10.35 16.97 -3.17
C TRP A 50 11.29 16.34 -4.18
N SER A 51 12.41 15.82 -3.68
CA SER A 51 13.49 15.27 -4.49
C SER A 51 13.66 13.77 -4.28
N LEU A 52 14.06 13.09 -5.35
CA LEU A 52 14.51 11.70 -5.27
C LEU A 52 15.74 11.57 -4.39
N GLY A 53 15.76 10.54 -3.54
CA GLY A 53 16.86 10.27 -2.62
C GLY A 53 16.85 11.10 -1.33
N ARG A 54 15.89 11.98 -1.15
CA ARG A 54 15.68 12.74 0.09
C ARG A 54 14.32 12.45 0.70
N GLU A 55 13.24 12.92 0.09
CA GLU A 55 11.87 12.65 0.53
C GLU A 55 11.24 11.47 -0.20
N ILE A 56 11.63 11.26 -1.48
CA ILE A 56 11.07 10.24 -2.38
C ILE A 56 12.13 9.19 -2.67
N PHE A 57 11.76 7.93 -2.53
CA PHE A 57 12.61 6.77 -2.85
C PHE A 57 11.88 5.84 -3.82
N VAL A 58 12.64 5.23 -4.72
CA VAL A 58 12.09 4.32 -5.75
C VAL A 58 12.98 3.09 -5.87
N ILE A 59 12.36 1.91 -5.89
CA ILE A 59 13.01 0.66 -6.29
C ILE A 59 12.24 0.03 -7.45
N SER A 60 12.97 -0.27 -8.52
CA SER A 60 12.49 -1.00 -9.69
C SER A 60 13.39 -2.19 -10.00
N GLY A 61 13.00 -3.00 -10.99
CA GLY A 61 13.84 -4.10 -11.46
C GLY A 61 15.22 -3.69 -12.00
N GLU A 62 15.36 -2.43 -12.39
CA GLU A 62 16.60 -1.86 -12.91
C GLU A 62 17.56 -1.37 -11.80
N SER A 63 17.10 -1.29 -10.56
CA SER A 63 17.92 -0.83 -9.43
C SER A 63 18.98 -1.87 -9.08
N SER A 64 20.25 -1.44 -8.96
CA SER A 64 21.34 -2.30 -8.47
C SER A 64 21.15 -2.67 -7.01
N SER A 65 21.83 -3.70 -6.53
CA SER A 65 21.80 -4.12 -5.12
C SER A 65 22.26 -2.99 -4.18
N GLU A 66 23.30 -2.26 -4.57
CA GLU A 66 23.81 -1.12 -3.79
C GLU A 66 22.80 0.03 -3.72
N GLN A 67 22.13 0.35 -4.84
CA GLN A 67 21.07 1.36 -4.88
C GLN A 67 19.88 0.97 -4.01
N ARG A 68 19.52 -0.32 -3.99
CA ARG A 68 18.44 -0.83 -3.14
C ARG A 68 18.79 -0.72 -1.67
N GLU A 69 19.98 -1.13 -1.28
CA GLU A 69 20.46 -1.07 0.09
C GLU A 69 20.55 0.37 0.60
N TRP A 70 21.13 1.27 -0.20
CA TRP A 70 21.19 2.68 0.12
C TRP A 70 19.79 3.29 0.28
N SER A 71 18.87 3.00 -0.63
CA SER A 71 17.50 3.51 -0.58
C SER A 71 16.75 3.04 0.65
N MET A 72 16.91 1.76 1.03
CA MET A 72 16.31 1.21 2.26
C MET A 72 16.84 1.90 3.50
N GLU A 73 18.17 2.00 3.63
CA GLU A 73 18.81 2.59 4.80
C GLU A 73 18.37 4.05 4.97
N LYS A 74 18.44 4.82 3.89
CA LYS A 74 18.03 6.23 3.91
C LYS A 74 16.54 6.39 4.21
N PHE A 75 15.69 5.61 3.56
CA PHE A 75 14.25 5.67 3.82
C PHE A 75 13.89 5.35 5.27
N ASN A 76 14.49 4.30 5.83
CA ASN A 76 14.19 3.89 7.20
C ASN A 76 14.69 4.91 8.24
N ASN A 77 15.87 5.49 8.04
CA ASN A 77 16.57 6.25 9.07
C ASN A 77 16.53 7.77 8.88
N SER A 78 16.31 8.28 7.66
CA SER A 78 16.28 9.71 7.43
C SER A 78 14.96 10.33 7.94
N PRO A 79 15.03 11.43 8.71
CA PRO A 79 13.84 12.18 9.13
C PRO A 79 13.14 12.90 7.97
N ASP A 80 13.84 13.14 6.86
CA ASP A 80 13.29 13.80 5.67
C ASP A 80 12.52 12.83 4.76
N ALA A 81 12.78 11.52 4.85
CA ALA A 81 12.12 10.51 4.01
C ALA A 81 10.61 10.47 4.26
N ARG A 82 9.81 10.44 3.18
CA ARG A 82 8.35 10.52 3.23
C ARG A 82 7.65 9.36 2.54
N VAL A 83 8.07 9.04 1.32
CA VAL A 83 7.40 8.04 0.49
C VAL A 83 8.39 7.16 -0.24
N PHE A 84 8.05 5.89 -0.33
CA PHE A 84 8.80 4.87 -1.06
C PHE A 84 7.91 4.20 -2.09
N PHE A 85 8.30 4.26 -3.35
CA PHE A 85 7.63 3.58 -4.45
C PHE A 85 8.38 2.31 -4.82
N GLY A 86 7.68 1.19 -4.84
CA GLY A 86 8.27 -0.10 -5.20
C GLY A 86 7.38 -0.92 -6.12
N SER A 87 7.97 -1.50 -7.16
CA SER A 87 7.29 -2.56 -7.86
C SER A 87 7.28 -3.82 -6.99
N ILE A 88 6.15 -4.53 -6.96
CA ILE A 88 6.01 -5.74 -6.13
C ILE A 88 7.10 -6.76 -6.44
N LYS A 89 7.47 -6.91 -7.72
CA LYS A 89 8.54 -7.81 -8.16
C LYS A 89 9.94 -7.36 -7.70
N ALA A 90 10.20 -6.06 -7.74
CA ALA A 90 11.51 -5.51 -7.36
C ALA A 90 11.73 -5.50 -5.85
N CYS A 91 10.65 -5.49 -5.07
CA CYS A 91 10.68 -5.63 -3.62
C CYS A 91 10.83 -7.10 -3.18
N GLY A 92 11.60 -7.88 -3.94
CA GLY A 92 11.92 -9.27 -3.65
C GLY A 92 12.67 -9.48 -2.33
N GLU A 93 13.38 -10.59 -2.19
CA GLU A 93 14.09 -10.95 -0.95
C GLU A 93 15.13 -9.90 -0.51
N GLY A 94 15.33 -9.79 0.79
CA GLY A 94 16.37 -8.94 1.39
C GLY A 94 15.97 -7.50 1.66
N ILE A 95 14.80 -7.01 1.22
CA ILE A 95 14.34 -5.63 1.47
C ILE A 95 13.65 -5.52 2.82
N SER A 96 14.01 -4.51 3.61
CA SER A 96 13.36 -4.14 4.87
C SER A 96 12.95 -2.67 4.84
N LEU A 97 11.67 -2.39 5.05
CA LEU A 97 11.07 -1.06 4.99
C LEU A 97 10.32 -0.73 6.29
N VAL A 98 10.91 -1.09 7.41
CA VAL A 98 10.33 -0.94 8.75
C VAL A 98 10.14 0.52 9.21
N GLY A 99 10.73 1.46 8.50
CA GLY A 99 10.50 2.89 8.73
C GLY A 99 9.09 3.35 8.36
N ALA A 100 8.37 2.58 7.53
CA ALA A 100 7.00 2.91 7.13
C ALA A 100 5.95 2.19 7.97
N SER A 101 4.85 2.87 8.21
CA SER A 101 3.68 2.35 8.94
C SER A 101 2.40 2.34 8.10
N ARG A 102 2.40 2.99 6.94
CA ARG A 102 1.27 3.06 6.00
C ARG A 102 1.67 2.49 4.66
N ILE A 103 0.84 1.60 4.11
CA ILE A 103 1.10 0.91 2.84
C ILE A 103 -0.11 1.06 1.94
N ILE A 104 0.09 1.58 0.73
CA ILE A 104 -0.91 1.56 -0.34
C ILE A 104 -0.52 0.52 -1.38
N ILE A 105 -1.46 -0.33 -1.74
CA ILE A 105 -1.36 -1.26 -2.86
C ILE A 105 -2.34 -0.78 -3.94
N LEU A 106 -1.80 -0.30 -5.05
CA LEU A 106 -2.57 0.42 -6.08
C LEU A 106 -3.44 -0.49 -6.94
N ASP A 107 -3.07 -1.75 -7.05
CA ASP A 107 -3.71 -2.71 -7.96
C ASP A 107 -3.85 -4.09 -7.32
N VAL A 108 -4.83 -4.83 -7.77
CA VAL A 108 -5.08 -6.20 -7.31
C VAL A 108 -4.12 -7.16 -8.02
N HIS A 109 -3.38 -7.95 -7.25
CA HIS A 109 -2.58 -9.05 -7.77
C HIS A 109 -3.31 -10.38 -7.55
N LEU A 110 -3.49 -11.16 -8.61
CA LEU A 110 -4.23 -12.45 -8.57
C LEU A 110 -3.56 -13.51 -7.70
N ASN A 111 -2.27 -13.36 -7.39
CA ASN A 111 -1.58 -14.20 -6.42
C ASN A 111 -1.44 -13.46 -5.08
N PRO A 112 -2.23 -13.82 -4.06
CA PRO A 112 -2.21 -13.14 -2.77
C PRO A 112 -0.88 -13.26 -2.02
N SER A 113 -0.08 -14.30 -2.29
CA SER A 113 1.22 -14.48 -1.64
C SER A 113 2.21 -13.37 -2.01
N VAL A 114 2.14 -12.87 -3.23
CA VAL A 114 3.00 -11.77 -3.71
C VAL A 114 2.70 -10.47 -2.96
N THR A 115 1.43 -10.14 -2.80
CA THR A 115 1.00 -8.97 -2.00
C THR A 115 1.39 -9.13 -0.53
N ARG A 116 1.22 -10.31 0.04
CA ARG A 116 1.62 -10.61 1.42
C ARG A 116 3.12 -10.45 1.63
N GLN A 117 3.94 -10.88 0.68
CA GLN A 117 5.39 -10.67 0.73
C GLN A 117 5.74 -9.18 0.71
N ALA A 118 5.10 -8.36 -0.14
CA ALA A 118 5.31 -6.93 -0.18
C ALA A 118 4.96 -6.27 1.17
N ILE A 119 3.82 -6.62 1.77
CA ILE A 119 3.42 -6.14 3.11
C ILE A 119 4.45 -6.56 4.17
N GLY A 120 4.96 -7.77 4.09
CA GLY A 120 5.99 -8.31 4.99
C GLY A 120 7.31 -7.54 4.97
N ARG A 121 7.53 -6.62 4.04
CA ARG A 121 8.71 -5.74 4.03
C ARG A 121 8.65 -4.67 5.11
N ALA A 122 7.46 -4.23 5.49
CA ALA A 122 7.24 -3.28 6.58
C ALA A 122 6.82 -3.97 7.88
N PHE A 123 6.04 -5.05 7.78
CA PHE A 123 5.58 -5.83 8.94
C PHE A 123 6.56 -6.95 9.28
N ARG A 124 7.64 -6.61 9.96
CA ARG A 124 8.71 -7.53 10.37
C ARG A 124 9.43 -7.03 11.62
N PRO A 125 10.31 -7.84 12.25
CA PRO A 125 11.10 -7.41 13.40
C PRO A 125 11.81 -6.07 13.15
N GLY A 126 11.71 -5.15 14.11
CA GLY A 126 12.18 -3.77 14.01
C GLY A 126 11.09 -2.74 13.69
N GLN A 127 9.88 -3.18 13.34
CA GLN A 127 8.72 -2.29 13.20
C GLN A 127 8.20 -1.87 14.58
N MET A 128 8.19 -0.56 14.84
CA MET A 128 7.79 0.02 16.13
C MET A 128 6.37 0.56 16.13
N LYS A 129 5.71 0.61 14.96
CA LYS A 129 4.38 1.18 14.79
C LYS A 129 3.38 0.13 14.30
N LYS A 130 2.09 0.39 14.54
CA LYS A 130 1.01 -0.36 13.90
C LYS A 130 1.05 -0.12 12.39
N VAL A 131 1.04 -1.19 11.62
CA VAL A 131 1.04 -1.12 10.15
C VAL A 131 -0.39 -1.18 9.63
N PHE A 132 -0.74 -0.20 8.78
CA PHE A 132 -2.01 -0.14 8.08
C PHE A 132 -1.79 -0.37 6.59
N VAL A 133 -2.61 -1.22 6.00
CA VAL A 133 -2.53 -1.59 4.59
C VAL A 133 -3.82 -1.22 3.88
N TYR A 134 -3.71 -0.42 2.83
CA TYR A 134 -4.82 0.04 2.00
C TYR A 134 -4.72 -0.62 0.63
N ARG A 135 -5.58 -1.59 0.35
CA ARG A 135 -5.71 -2.21 -0.96
C ARG A 135 -6.77 -1.46 -1.74
N LEU A 136 -6.35 -0.69 -2.74
CA LEU A 136 -7.26 0.12 -3.54
C LEU A 136 -7.87 -0.72 -4.65
N VAL A 137 -9.18 -0.75 -4.70
CA VAL A 137 -9.97 -1.47 -5.70
C VAL A 137 -10.93 -0.49 -6.35
N SER A 138 -10.94 -0.43 -7.68
CA SER A 138 -11.89 0.39 -8.41
C SER A 138 -13.27 -0.27 -8.36
N ALA A 139 -14.26 0.43 -7.79
CA ALA A 139 -15.61 -0.09 -7.72
C ALA A 139 -16.24 -0.23 -9.12
N ASP A 140 -17.16 -1.17 -9.28
CA ASP A 140 -17.88 -1.46 -10.52
C ASP A 140 -16.95 -1.74 -11.73
N SER A 141 -15.81 -2.41 -11.48
CA SER A 141 -14.79 -2.70 -12.49
C SER A 141 -14.35 -4.17 -12.43
N PRO A 142 -13.69 -4.70 -13.47
CA PRO A 142 -13.08 -6.04 -13.44
C PRO A 142 -12.09 -6.24 -12.27
N GLU A 143 -11.49 -5.18 -11.77
CA GLU A 143 -10.57 -5.21 -10.62
C GLU A 143 -11.30 -5.65 -9.33
N GLU A 144 -12.58 -5.34 -9.20
CA GLU A 144 -13.41 -5.78 -8.07
C GLU A 144 -13.66 -7.29 -8.11
N GLU A 145 -13.90 -7.86 -9.30
CA GLU A 145 -14.03 -9.32 -9.49
C GLU A 145 -12.71 -10.03 -9.20
N ASP A 146 -11.59 -9.48 -9.66
CA ASP A 146 -10.25 -10.00 -9.39
C ASP A 146 -9.93 -9.96 -7.90
N HIS A 147 -10.31 -8.90 -7.20
CA HIS A 147 -10.16 -8.78 -5.74
C HIS A 147 -10.96 -9.87 -5.02
N ASN A 148 -12.22 -10.08 -5.38
CA ASN A 148 -13.05 -11.12 -4.78
C ASN A 148 -12.47 -12.52 -4.99
N THR A 149 -11.92 -12.77 -6.18
CA THR A 149 -11.24 -14.02 -6.51
C THR A 149 -9.97 -14.21 -5.66
N CYS A 150 -9.18 -13.17 -5.52
CA CYS A 150 -7.97 -13.16 -4.70
C CYS A 150 -8.29 -13.40 -3.23
N PHE A 151 -9.32 -12.73 -2.70
CA PHE A 151 -9.77 -12.89 -1.33
C PHE A 151 -10.23 -14.32 -1.02
N LYS A 152 -11.00 -14.94 -1.93
CA LYS A 152 -11.37 -16.36 -1.80
C LYS A 152 -10.15 -17.28 -1.72
N LYS A 153 -9.12 -17.03 -2.54
CA LYS A 153 -7.86 -17.79 -2.50
C LYS A 153 -7.12 -17.62 -1.17
N GLU A 154 -7.09 -16.39 -0.62
CA GLU A 154 -6.49 -16.15 0.70
C GLU A 154 -7.22 -16.90 1.81
N LEU A 155 -8.53 -16.91 1.80
CA LEU A 155 -9.35 -17.64 2.78
C LEU A 155 -9.12 -19.16 2.68
N ILE A 156 -9.11 -19.72 1.48
CA ILE A 156 -8.80 -21.15 1.26
C ILE A 156 -7.42 -21.48 1.83
N SER A 157 -6.41 -20.66 1.57
CA SER A 157 -5.07 -20.85 2.12
C SER A 157 -5.08 -20.82 3.65
N LYS A 158 -5.77 -19.87 4.27
CA LYS A 158 -5.92 -19.83 5.74
C LYS A 158 -6.60 -21.06 6.28
N MET A 159 -7.65 -21.55 5.63
CA MET A 159 -8.35 -22.79 6.05
C MET A 159 -7.43 -24.01 6.05
N TRP A 160 -6.48 -24.10 5.12
CA TRP A 160 -5.52 -25.22 5.04
C TRP A 160 -4.44 -25.17 6.12
N PHE A 161 -3.99 -23.96 6.50
CA PHE A 161 -2.87 -23.77 7.42
C PHE A 161 -3.31 -23.44 8.85
N GLU A 162 -4.48 -22.84 9.01
CA GLU A 162 -5.09 -22.53 10.30
C GLU A 162 -6.33 -23.43 10.46
N TRP A 163 -6.11 -24.73 10.67
CA TRP A 163 -7.22 -25.65 10.96
C TRP A 163 -7.95 -25.17 12.23
N ASN A 164 -9.03 -24.45 12.03
CA ASN A 164 -9.85 -23.91 13.09
C ASN A 164 -11.27 -24.47 12.99
N GLU A 165 -11.84 -24.93 14.09
CA GLU A 165 -13.19 -25.47 14.20
C GLU A 165 -14.29 -24.50 13.73
N TYR A 166 -13.93 -23.26 13.41
CA TYR A 166 -14.83 -22.21 12.95
C TYR A 166 -15.07 -22.13 11.43
N CYS A 167 -14.51 -23.03 10.66
CA CYS A 167 -14.66 -23.06 9.19
C CYS A 167 -15.92 -23.79 8.69
N GLY A 168 -16.93 -23.97 9.53
CA GLY A 168 -18.22 -24.49 9.08
C GLY A 168 -19.04 -23.45 8.32
N ASP A 169 -19.56 -23.85 7.15
CA ASP A 169 -20.65 -23.22 6.34
C ASP A 169 -20.73 -21.68 6.22
N ARG A 170 -19.65 -20.93 6.41
CA ARG A 170 -19.67 -19.50 6.14
C ARG A 170 -19.47 -19.24 4.65
N ALA A 171 -20.46 -18.60 4.05
CA ALA A 171 -20.29 -17.96 2.75
C ALA A 171 -19.05 -17.05 2.83
N PHE A 172 -18.12 -17.18 1.87
CA PHE A 172 -16.92 -16.36 1.79
C PHE A 172 -17.29 -14.96 1.29
N GLU A 173 -17.95 -14.18 2.13
CA GLU A 173 -18.34 -12.81 1.84
C GLU A 173 -17.43 -11.86 2.61
N VAL A 174 -16.97 -10.84 1.90
CA VAL A 174 -16.23 -9.73 2.51
C VAL A 174 -17.26 -8.79 3.10
N GLU A 175 -17.28 -8.67 4.42
CA GLU A 175 -18.23 -7.77 5.09
C GLU A 175 -17.75 -6.32 4.96
N ALA A 176 -18.66 -5.46 4.49
CA ALA A 176 -18.46 -4.03 4.54
C ALA A 176 -18.52 -3.55 6.00
N VAL A 177 -17.57 -2.69 6.37
CA VAL A 177 -17.50 -2.11 7.72
C VAL A 177 -17.63 -0.59 7.67
N GLU A 178 -18.17 -0.02 8.74
CA GLU A 178 -18.20 1.42 8.92
C GLU A 178 -16.79 1.97 9.19
N VAL A 179 -16.50 3.18 8.71
CA VAL A 179 -15.19 3.82 8.88
C VAL A 179 -14.77 3.89 10.35
N LYS A 180 -15.71 4.20 11.24
CA LYS A 180 -15.48 4.28 12.69
C LYS A 180 -15.09 2.94 13.33
N GLU A 181 -15.44 1.83 12.71
CA GLU A 181 -15.16 0.48 13.21
C GLU A 181 -13.82 -0.06 12.72
N CYS A 182 -13.20 0.58 11.73
CA CYS A 182 -11.93 0.12 11.18
C CYS A 182 -10.72 0.38 12.10
N GLY A 183 -10.83 1.33 13.02
CA GLY A 183 -9.78 1.69 13.98
C GLY A 183 -8.61 2.45 13.33
N ASP A 184 -8.85 3.13 12.24
CA ASP A 184 -7.88 3.98 11.54
C ASP A 184 -8.40 5.41 11.43
N LEU A 185 -7.82 6.31 12.24
CA LEU A 185 -8.21 7.72 12.29
C LEU A 185 -7.99 8.46 10.96
N PHE A 186 -7.09 7.99 10.10
CA PHE A 186 -6.86 8.63 8.80
C PHE A 186 -8.07 8.48 7.88
N LEU A 187 -8.76 7.35 7.94
CA LEU A 187 -9.98 7.11 7.15
C LEU A 187 -11.18 7.93 7.63
N GLU A 188 -11.17 8.40 8.87
CA GLU A 188 -12.20 9.32 9.38
C GLU A 188 -12.04 10.74 8.81
N SER A 189 -10.89 11.05 8.21
CA SER A 189 -10.68 12.35 7.56
C SER A 189 -11.60 12.52 6.35
N PRO A 190 -12.30 13.67 6.22
CA PRO A 190 -13.12 13.97 5.05
C PRO A 190 -12.32 13.91 3.73
N LEU A 191 -11.01 14.15 3.78
CA LEU A 191 -10.11 14.09 2.62
C LEU A 191 -10.07 12.70 1.96
N LEU A 192 -10.24 11.63 2.74
CA LEU A 192 -10.26 10.25 2.23
C LEU A 192 -11.69 9.71 2.08
N GLY A 193 -12.61 10.10 2.96
CA GLY A 193 -13.96 9.56 3.03
C GLY A 193 -14.84 9.85 1.82
N GLU A 194 -14.62 10.97 1.12
CA GLU A 194 -15.45 11.37 -0.03
C GLU A 194 -15.33 10.41 -1.23
N ASP A 195 -14.17 9.78 -1.41
CA ASP A 195 -13.89 8.94 -2.58
C ASP A 195 -13.98 7.43 -2.26
N VAL A 196 -14.27 7.06 -1.02
CA VAL A 196 -14.41 5.67 -0.59
C VAL A 196 -15.88 5.26 -0.68
N LYS A 197 -16.22 4.38 -1.62
CA LYS A 197 -17.57 3.85 -1.80
C LYS A 197 -17.93 2.80 -0.75
N ALA A 198 -16.99 1.92 -0.43
CA ALA A 198 -17.13 0.88 0.57
C ALA A 198 -15.77 0.55 1.21
N LEU A 199 -15.79 0.18 2.48
CA LEU A 199 -14.63 -0.27 3.22
C LEU A 199 -14.86 -1.73 3.65
N TYR A 200 -13.89 -2.59 3.39
CA TYR A 200 -13.89 -4.00 3.78
C TYR A 200 -12.71 -4.28 4.72
N LYS A 201 -12.94 -5.11 5.74
CA LYS A 201 -11.92 -5.46 6.74
C LYS A 201 -11.74 -6.97 6.84
#